data_cc03bcb82c05f8c79988e152fbeb76a9
#
_entry.id   cc03bcb82c05f8c79988e152fbeb76a9
#
_cell.length_a   1.000
_cell.length_b   1.000
_cell.length_c   1.000
_cell.angle_alpha   90.00
_cell.angle_beta   90.00
_cell.angle_gamma   90.00
#
_symmetry.space_group_name_H-M   'P 1'
#
loop_
_entity.id
_entity.type
_entity.pdbx_description
1 polymer ?
#
loop_
_entity_poly.entity_id
_entity_poly.type
_entity_poly.pdbx_seq_one_letter_code
_entity_poly.pdbx_strand_id
1 'polypeptide(L)'
;MSIFKASNLQSLPKFLNRCDPLAVLERKPKKGSDEFFQKLMKTNFKVIGQIFKDSSKNDIKYILKNDIPNELQTHSFYTIWVNDMSKICNIFCRILDIDSVGFSLGTQRVCQRYHIDNVSMRLLVTYAGIGTEWLPENAADRKAYYRGMSNEQILKDPSKRKFMDIWDVAIFRGGPNGLLHRSPDAALKGQSIMMRLDHENFWNTVLKHELDNKVL
;
A
#
# COMPACT_ATOMS: atom_id res chain seq x y z
N MET A 1 -5.36 11.52 18.39
CA MET A 1 -5.11 10.27 17.66
C MET A 1 -3.62 10.07 17.54
N SER A 2 -3.09 8.98 18.07
CA SER A 2 -1.67 8.64 18.00
C SER A 2 -1.40 7.77 16.76
N ILE A 3 -0.13 7.77 16.32
CA ILE A 3 0.39 6.92 15.25
C ILE A 3 1.50 6.10 15.87
N PHE A 4 1.51 4.80 15.64
CA PHE A 4 2.62 3.97 16.05
C PHE A 4 3.80 4.15 15.09
N LYS A 5 4.89 4.75 15.56
CA LYS A 5 6.16 4.84 14.83
C LYS A 5 7.02 3.63 15.16
N ALA A 6 7.21 2.76 14.18
CA ALA A 6 8.09 1.61 14.30
C ALA A 6 9.55 2.03 14.08
N SER A 7 10.49 1.49 14.86
CA SER A 7 11.92 1.78 14.72
C SER A 7 12.60 0.96 13.62
N ASN A 8 12.04 -0.18 13.25
CA ASN A 8 12.53 -1.09 12.20
C ASN A 8 11.42 -2.08 11.81
N LEU A 9 11.64 -2.89 10.77
CA LEU A 9 10.68 -3.89 10.30
C LEU A 9 10.27 -4.87 11.40
N GLN A 10 11.21 -5.34 12.24
CA GLN A 10 10.95 -6.30 13.30
C GLN A 10 10.12 -5.73 14.45
N SER A 11 10.02 -4.42 14.56
CA SER A 11 9.17 -3.76 15.56
C SER A 11 7.72 -3.54 15.10
N LEU A 12 7.42 -3.66 13.80
CA LEU A 12 6.06 -3.51 13.26
C LEU A 12 5.01 -4.44 13.91
N PRO A 13 5.31 -5.73 14.25
CA PRO A 13 4.35 -6.59 14.93
C PRO A 13 3.85 -6.06 16.28
N LYS A 14 4.60 -5.17 16.95
CA LYS A 14 4.15 -4.50 18.18
C LYS A 14 2.87 -3.69 17.98
N PHE A 15 2.55 -3.34 16.73
CA PHE A 15 1.31 -2.65 16.36
C PHE A 15 0.05 -3.45 16.74
N LEU A 16 0.12 -4.79 16.78
CA LEU A 16 -1.01 -5.64 17.19
C LEU A 16 -1.54 -5.31 18.58
N ASN A 17 -0.63 -4.96 19.50
CA ASN A 17 -0.95 -4.65 20.90
C ASN A 17 -1.29 -3.17 21.13
N ARG A 18 -1.59 -2.42 20.07
CA ARG A 18 -1.87 -0.98 20.12
C ARG A 18 -3.28 -0.68 19.58
N CYS A 19 -3.83 0.46 20.00
CA CYS A 19 -5.10 0.96 19.48
C CYS A 19 -4.94 2.02 18.38
N ASP A 20 -3.69 2.30 17.95
CA ASP A 20 -3.43 3.28 16.90
C ASP A 20 -4.04 2.79 15.57
N PRO A 21 -4.65 3.68 14.75
CA PRO A 21 -5.22 3.30 13.45
C PRO A 21 -4.17 3.16 12.34
N LEU A 22 -2.95 3.60 12.59
CA LEU A 22 -1.85 3.63 11.64
C LEU A 22 -0.53 3.27 12.34
N ALA A 23 0.23 2.37 11.73
CA ALA A 23 1.64 2.17 12.01
C ALA A 23 2.48 2.65 10.84
N VAL A 24 3.59 3.34 11.13
CA VAL A 24 4.54 3.81 10.12
C VAL A 24 5.96 3.43 10.52
N LEU A 25 6.68 2.83 9.58
CA LEU A 25 8.12 2.74 9.61
C LEU A 25 8.67 3.74 8.58
N GLU A 26 9.18 4.86 9.08
CA GLU A 26 9.81 5.88 8.25
C GLU A 26 11.14 5.35 7.68
N ARG A 27 11.31 5.45 6.35
CA ARG A 27 12.51 4.98 5.66
C ARG A 27 12.96 5.98 4.60
N LYS A 28 14.24 5.98 4.31
CA LYS A 28 14.79 6.77 3.20
C LYS A 28 14.93 5.91 1.94
N PRO A 29 14.76 6.51 0.74
CA PRO A 29 15.08 5.86 -0.52
C PRO A 29 16.50 5.32 -0.50
N LYS A 30 16.68 4.13 -1.10
CA LYS A 30 18.01 3.52 -1.20
C LYS A 30 18.80 4.17 -2.34
N LYS A 31 20.10 4.31 -2.15
CA LYS A 31 21.00 4.82 -3.20
C LYS A 31 20.82 4.03 -4.50
N GLY A 32 20.68 4.73 -5.62
CA GLY A 32 20.47 4.13 -6.93
C GLY A 32 19.00 3.79 -7.26
N SER A 33 18.05 4.12 -6.36
CA SER A 33 16.62 3.89 -6.62
C SER A 33 16.05 4.81 -7.70
N ASP A 34 16.54 6.04 -7.77
CA ASP A 34 15.90 7.10 -8.56
C ASP A 34 15.93 6.78 -10.06
N GLU A 35 17.08 6.41 -10.60
CA GLU A 35 17.22 6.04 -12.01
C GLU A 35 16.34 4.83 -12.37
N PHE A 36 16.36 3.81 -11.50
CA PHE A 36 15.57 2.61 -11.69
C PHE A 36 14.07 2.92 -11.72
N PHE A 37 13.58 3.67 -10.74
CA PHE A 37 12.14 3.99 -10.66
C PHE A 37 11.71 5.02 -11.71
N GLN A 38 12.56 5.95 -12.13
CA GLN A 38 12.26 6.84 -13.26
C GLN A 38 12.01 6.05 -14.56
N LYS A 39 12.79 5.01 -14.82
CA LYS A 39 12.57 4.11 -15.95
C LYS A 39 11.31 3.27 -15.75
N LEU A 40 11.12 2.69 -14.56
CA LEU A 40 9.99 1.83 -14.25
C LEU A 40 8.65 2.61 -14.29
N MET A 41 8.61 3.86 -13.86
CA MET A 41 7.40 4.70 -13.94
C MET A 41 6.95 4.98 -15.39
N LYS A 42 7.84 4.86 -16.38
CA LYS A 42 7.47 5.00 -17.80
C LYS A 42 6.74 3.78 -18.35
N THR A 43 6.79 2.67 -17.65
CA THR A 43 6.00 1.48 -17.95
C THR A 43 4.60 1.62 -17.37
N ASN A 44 3.63 0.97 -17.97
CA ASN A 44 2.26 0.92 -17.45
C ASN A 44 1.95 -0.53 -17.10
N PHE A 45 2.10 -0.89 -15.83
CA PHE A 45 1.84 -2.25 -15.37
C PHE A 45 1.02 -2.28 -14.08
N LYS A 46 0.32 -3.37 -13.88
CA LYS A 46 -0.33 -3.73 -12.64
C LYS A 46 -0.31 -5.24 -12.51
N VAL A 47 0.37 -5.72 -11.49
CA VAL A 47 0.41 -7.14 -11.14
C VAL A 47 -0.35 -7.39 -9.85
N ILE A 48 -1.00 -8.54 -9.79
CA ILE A 48 -1.73 -9.05 -8.63
C ILE A 48 -1.37 -10.51 -8.47
N GLY A 49 -1.18 -10.96 -7.25
CA GLY A 49 -0.90 -12.35 -6.95
C GLY A 49 -0.86 -12.64 -5.47
N GLN A 50 -0.43 -13.84 -5.14
CA GLN A 50 -0.23 -14.32 -3.79
C GLN A 50 1.26 -14.53 -3.57
N ILE A 51 1.78 -14.07 -2.44
CA ILE A 51 3.19 -14.21 -2.06
C ILE A 51 3.24 -15.06 -0.81
N PHE A 52 3.89 -16.22 -0.90
CA PHE A 52 4.10 -17.12 0.23
C PHE A 52 5.35 -16.70 1.01
N LYS A 53 5.28 -16.84 2.33
CA LYS A 53 6.34 -16.44 3.25
C LYS A 53 7.67 -17.12 2.93
N ASP A 54 7.66 -18.41 2.63
CA ASP A 54 8.89 -19.18 2.43
C ASP A 54 9.50 -19.05 1.03
N SER A 55 8.70 -18.63 0.02
CA SER A 55 9.13 -18.45 -1.37
C SER A 55 9.04 -16.99 -1.85
N SER A 56 8.78 -16.05 -0.96
CA SER A 56 8.38 -14.67 -1.26
C SER A 56 9.25 -13.97 -2.33
N LYS A 57 10.55 -14.18 -2.32
CA LYS A 57 11.45 -13.61 -3.32
C LYS A 57 11.24 -14.21 -4.71
N ASN A 58 11.02 -15.51 -4.79
CA ASN A 58 10.80 -16.23 -6.06
C ASN A 58 9.40 -15.89 -6.60
N ASP A 59 8.39 -15.85 -5.75
CA ASP A 59 7.03 -15.50 -6.13
C ASP A 59 6.95 -14.09 -6.71
N ILE A 60 7.59 -13.10 -6.05
CA ILE A 60 7.66 -11.72 -6.54
C ILE A 60 8.33 -11.69 -7.92
N LYS A 61 9.47 -12.36 -8.10
CA LYS A 61 10.13 -12.42 -9.40
C LYS A 61 9.26 -13.06 -10.47
N TYR A 62 8.56 -14.15 -10.12
CA TYR A 62 7.65 -14.84 -11.03
C TYR A 62 6.50 -13.95 -11.49
N ILE A 63 5.85 -13.25 -10.57
CA ILE A 63 4.74 -12.32 -10.87
C ILE A 63 5.21 -11.16 -11.74
N LEU A 64 6.41 -10.64 -11.50
CA LEU A 64 6.94 -9.48 -12.24
C LEU A 64 7.54 -9.83 -13.60
N LYS A 65 7.78 -11.11 -13.89
CA LYS A 65 8.58 -11.57 -15.04
C LYS A 65 8.12 -11.01 -16.39
N ASN A 66 6.81 -10.95 -16.61
CA ASN A 66 6.25 -10.55 -17.90
C ASN A 66 5.89 -9.05 -17.98
N ASP A 67 5.79 -8.39 -16.83
CA ASP A 67 5.31 -7.01 -16.72
C ASP A 67 6.46 -6.00 -16.57
N ILE A 68 7.62 -6.45 -16.10
CA ILE A 68 8.81 -5.61 -15.98
C ILE A 68 9.75 -5.88 -17.17
N PRO A 69 10.18 -4.84 -17.91
CA PRO A 69 11.12 -5.01 -19.02
C PRO A 69 12.41 -5.73 -18.59
N ASN A 70 12.94 -6.59 -19.46
CA ASN A 70 14.15 -7.38 -19.18
C ASN A 70 15.35 -6.51 -18.79
N GLU A 71 15.52 -5.37 -19.43
CA GLU A 71 16.58 -4.39 -19.09
C GLU A 71 16.47 -3.94 -17.60
N LEU A 72 15.25 -3.77 -17.07
CA LEU A 72 15.06 -3.43 -15.66
C LEU A 72 15.23 -4.63 -14.72
N GLN A 73 14.88 -5.84 -15.18
CA GLN A 73 15.11 -7.07 -14.40
C GLN A 73 16.60 -7.38 -14.23
N THR A 74 17.45 -6.97 -15.17
CA THR A 74 18.91 -7.11 -15.10
C THR A 74 19.61 -5.94 -14.39
N HIS A 75 18.88 -4.86 -14.10
CA HIS A 75 19.42 -3.71 -13.40
C HIS A 75 19.84 -4.09 -11.97
N SER A 76 20.98 -3.60 -11.49
CA SER A 76 21.52 -3.93 -10.17
C SER A 76 20.54 -3.63 -9.02
N PHE A 77 19.74 -2.59 -9.15
CA PHE A 77 18.76 -2.19 -8.16
C PHE A 77 17.53 -3.12 -8.08
N TYR A 78 17.20 -3.85 -9.16
CA TYR A 78 16.05 -4.78 -9.18
C TYR A 78 16.11 -5.81 -8.05
N THR A 79 17.26 -6.44 -7.86
CA THR A 79 17.46 -7.42 -6.78
C THR A 79 17.30 -6.79 -5.39
N ILE A 80 17.76 -5.54 -5.20
CA ILE A 80 17.61 -4.80 -3.94
C ILE A 80 16.14 -4.54 -3.66
N TRP A 81 15.37 -4.12 -4.66
CA TRP A 81 13.95 -3.86 -4.57
C TRP A 81 13.12 -5.12 -4.29
N VAL A 82 13.37 -6.22 -5.03
CA VAL A 82 12.72 -7.50 -4.78
C VAL A 82 13.00 -8.01 -3.36
N ASN A 83 14.23 -7.89 -2.88
CA ASN A 83 14.58 -8.28 -1.50
C ASN A 83 13.87 -7.40 -0.45
N ASP A 84 13.66 -6.12 -0.73
CA ASP A 84 12.93 -5.21 0.15
C ASP A 84 11.45 -5.62 0.24
N MET A 85 10.80 -5.83 -0.90
CA MET A 85 9.40 -6.30 -0.97
C MET A 85 9.23 -7.65 -0.26
N SER A 86 10.12 -8.61 -0.50
CA SER A 86 10.10 -9.93 0.14
C SER A 86 10.15 -9.83 1.67
N LYS A 87 11.05 -9.00 2.23
CA LYS A 87 11.14 -8.78 3.68
C LYS A 87 9.86 -8.17 4.25
N ILE A 88 9.22 -7.25 3.51
CA ILE A 88 7.98 -6.62 3.93
C ILE A 88 6.82 -7.62 3.88
N CYS A 89 6.72 -8.44 2.83
CA CYS A 89 5.72 -9.52 2.74
C CYS A 89 5.85 -10.48 3.94
N ASN A 90 7.07 -10.93 4.26
CA ASN A 90 7.31 -11.85 5.36
C ASN A 90 6.95 -11.25 6.73
N ILE A 91 7.22 -9.97 6.95
CA ILE A 91 6.79 -9.27 8.17
C ILE A 91 5.27 -9.17 8.23
N PHE A 92 4.60 -8.88 7.11
CA PHE A 92 3.15 -8.75 7.09
C PHE A 92 2.45 -10.10 7.28
N CYS A 93 2.99 -11.20 6.73
CA CYS A 93 2.56 -12.57 7.05
C CYS A 93 2.61 -12.83 8.57
N ARG A 94 3.71 -12.44 9.23
CA ARG A 94 3.86 -12.60 10.70
C ARG A 94 2.87 -11.75 11.49
N ILE A 95 2.54 -10.53 11.01
CA ILE A 95 1.56 -9.65 11.65
C ILE A 95 0.16 -10.24 11.56
N LEU A 96 -0.19 -10.85 10.44
CA LEU A 96 -1.51 -11.45 10.21
C LEU A 96 -1.61 -12.90 10.69
N ASP A 97 -0.49 -13.52 11.08
CA ASP A 97 -0.37 -14.93 11.45
C ASP A 97 -0.87 -15.87 10.33
N ILE A 98 -0.37 -15.63 9.10
CA ILE A 98 -0.71 -16.39 7.88
C ILE A 98 0.55 -16.74 7.10
N ASP A 99 0.46 -17.73 6.21
CA ASP A 99 1.59 -18.20 5.41
C ASP A 99 1.76 -17.47 4.08
N SER A 100 0.77 -16.68 3.68
CA SER A 100 0.82 -15.91 2.43
C SER A 100 0.02 -14.62 2.52
N VAL A 101 0.35 -13.66 1.68
CA VAL A 101 -0.34 -12.37 1.56
C VAL A 101 -0.84 -12.14 0.14
N GLY A 102 -1.98 -11.48 0.03
CA GLY A 102 -2.43 -10.89 -1.23
C GLY A 102 -1.52 -9.70 -1.59
N PHE A 103 -0.93 -9.76 -2.78
CA PHE A 103 0.05 -8.78 -3.27
C PHE A 103 -0.49 -8.04 -4.48
N SER A 104 -0.31 -6.74 -4.51
CA SER A 104 -0.50 -5.93 -5.71
C SER A 104 0.62 -4.90 -5.83
N LEU A 105 1.11 -4.71 -7.05
CA LEU A 105 2.11 -3.70 -7.38
C LEU A 105 1.79 -3.10 -8.74
N GLY A 106 1.90 -1.77 -8.86
CA GLY A 106 1.62 -1.13 -10.15
C GLY A 106 1.96 0.35 -10.18
N THR A 107 1.80 0.91 -11.38
CA THR A 107 2.10 2.31 -11.69
C THR A 107 0.91 3.24 -11.54
N GLN A 108 -0.31 2.70 -11.49
CA GLN A 108 -1.53 3.50 -11.43
C GLN A 108 -2.18 3.48 -10.05
N ARG A 109 -2.78 4.62 -9.69
CA ARG A 109 -3.57 4.81 -8.48
C ARG A 109 -5.04 4.98 -8.85
N VAL A 110 -5.95 4.44 -8.04
CA VAL A 110 -7.39 4.42 -8.37
C VAL A 110 -8.32 4.96 -7.26
N CYS A 111 -7.89 4.96 -6.02
CA CYS A 111 -8.78 5.30 -4.89
C CYS A 111 -8.89 6.82 -4.70
N GLN A 112 -9.71 7.51 -5.52
CA GLN A 112 -9.88 8.96 -5.46
C GLN A 112 -10.59 9.45 -4.19
N ARG A 113 -11.59 8.69 -3.71
CA ARG A 113 -12.40 9.08 -2.57
C ARG A 113 -11.68 8.75 -1.26
N TYR A 114 -11.81 9.64 -0.26
CA TYR A 114 -11.47 9.26 1.12
C TYR A 114 -12.28 8.06 1.56
N HIS A 115 -11.61 7.05 2.04
CA HIS A 115 -12.22 5.80 2.48
C HIS A 115 -11.48 5.22 3.67
N ILE A 116 -12.13 4.29 4.33
CA ILE A 116 -11.57 3.39 5.33
C ILE A 116 -11.57 2.00 4.72
N ASP A 117 -10.51 1.27 4.89
CA ASP A 117 -10.42 -0.10 4.37
C ASP A 117 -11.43 -1.03 5.04
N ASN A 118 -12.06 -1.90 4.25
CA ASN A 118 -12.98 -2.95 4.74
C ASN A 118 -12.25 -4.23 5.19
N VAL A 119 -10.92 -4.21 5.22
CA VAL A 119 -10.07 -5.29 5.75
C VAL A 119 -9.55 -4.91 7.14
N SER A 120 -9.18 -5.88 7.95
CA SER A 120 -8.65 -5.61 9.31
C SER A 120 -7.38 -4.76 9.27
N MET A 121 -6.47 -5.08 8.36
CA MET A 121 -5.22 -4.34 8.13
C MET A 121 -4.84 -4.40 6.65
N ARG A 122 -4.25 -3.30 6.17
CA ARG A 122 -3.64 -3.17 4.84
C ARG A 122 -2.27 -2.53 4.97
N LEU A 123 -1.28 -3.08 4.26
CA LEU A 123 0.04 -2.49 4.20
C LEU A 123 0.28 -1.83 2.84
N LEU A 124 0.78 -0.60 2.87
CA LEU A 124 1.12 0.18 1.68
C LEU A 124 2.58 0.63 1.73
N VAL A 125 3.25 0.59 0.58
CA VAL A 125 4.55 1.21 0.34
C VAL A 125 4.53 1.90 -1.02
N THR A 126 4.77 3.20 -1.03
CA THR A 126 5.01 3.93 -2.28
C THR A 126 6.52 4.04 -2.49
N TYR A 127 7.07 3.36 -3.50
CA TYR A 127 8.51 3.38 -3.79
C TYR A 127 8.93 4.60 -4.62
N ALA A 128 8.01 5.13 -5.44
CA ALA A 128 8.24 6.33 -6.25
C ALA A 128 6.92 7.06 -6.53
N GLY A 129 6.99 8.34 -6.85
CA GLY A 129 5.83 9.20 -7.05
C GLY A 129 5.32 9.80 -5.74
N ILE A 130 4.01 9.98 -5.61
CA ILE A 130 3.39 10.63 -4.46
C ILE A 130 2.73 9.57 -3.57
N GLY A 131 3.05 9.61 -2.27
CA GLY A 131 2.52 8.69 -1.27
C GLY A 131 1.02 8.87 -0.99
N THR A 132 0.47 7.96 -0.21
CA THR A 132 -0.94 7.95 0.18
C THR A 132 -1.26 9.15 1.06
N GLU A 133 -2.31 9.89 0.72
CA GLU A 133 -2.87 10.97 1.53
C GLU A 133 -3.76 10.40 2.63
N TRP A 134 -3.65 10.94 3.86
CA TRP A 134 -4.46 10.51 4.99
C TRP A 134 -4.85 11.69 5.88
N LEU A 135 -5.94 11.53 6.64
CA LEU A 135 -6.49 12.58 7.50
C LEU A 135 -6.34 12.21 8.98
N PRO A 136 -5.64 13.05 9.77
CA PRO A 136 -5.79 13.00 11.21
C PRO A 136 -7.24 13.27 11.64
N GLU A 137 -7.67 12.78 12.79
CA GLU A 137 -9.06 12.90 13.26
C GLU A 137 -9.56 14.35 13.30
N ASN A 138 -8.70 15.28 13.68
CA ASN A 138 -9.04 16.70 13.73
C ASN A 138 -9.12 17.39 12.34
N ALA A 139 -8.76 16.71 11.27
CA ALA A 139 -8.89 17.18 9.91
C ALA A 139 -10.07 16.52 9.17
N ALA A 140 -10.69 15.48 9.76
CA ALA A 140 -11.72 14.68 9.11
C ALA A 140 -13.12 14.97 9.67
N ASP A 141 -14.14 15.00 8.81
CA ASP A 141 -15.54 14.89 9.18
C ASP A 141 -16.06 13.49 8.93
N ARG A 142 -16.03 12.64 9.97
CA ARG A 142 -16.55 11.28 9.86
C ARG A 142 -18.06 11.24 9.60
N LYS A 143 -18.81 12.23 10.08
CA LYS A 143 -20.26 12.29 9.83
C LYS A 143 -20.51 12.55 8.35
N ALA A 144 -19.76 13.46 7.73
CA ALA A 144 -19.81 13.70 6.29
C ALA A 144 -19.39 12.45 5.50
N TYR A 145 -18.32 11.76 5.95
CA TYR A 145 -17.88 10.51 5.34
C TYR A 145 -18.98 9.43 5.35
N TYR A 146 -19.59 9.15 6.50
CA TYR A 146 -20.66 8.13 6.60
C TYR A 146 -21.94 8.49 5.87
N ARG A 147 -22.19 9.79 5.61
CA ARG A 147 -23.31 10.27 4.78
C ARG A 147 -22.99 10.22 3.26
N GLY A 148 -21.83 9.74 2.87
CA GLY A 148 -21.47 9.66 1.47
C GLY A 148 -21.07 11.00 0.81
N MET A 149 -20.80 12.05 1.60
CA MET A 149 -20.50 13.40 1.12
C MET A 149 -19.18 13.46 0.34
N SER A 150 -18.93 14.54 -0.40
CA SER A 150 -17.73 14.72 -1.21
C SER A 150 -16.42 14.83 -0.39
N ASN A 151 -15.26 14.69 -1.03
CA ASN A 151 -13.96 14.82 -0.36
C ASN A 151 -13.79 16.18 0.31
N GLU A 152 -14.29 17.26 -0.31
CA GLU A 152 -14.22 18.63 0.20
C GLU A 152 -15.01 18.78 1.50
N GLN A 153 -16.12 18.05 1.64
CA GLN A 153 -16.97 18.05 2.83
C GLN A 153 -16.43 17.14 3.93
N ILE A 154 -15.71 16.07 3.55
CA ILE A 154 -15.02 15.17 4.50
C ILE A 154 -13.81 15.86 5.10
N LEU A 155 -13.11 16.68 4.32
CA LEU A 155 -11.90 17.39 4.73
C LEU A 155 -12.25 18.72 5.40
N LYS A 156 -12.20 18.75 6.75
CA LYS A 156 -12.48 19.97 7.52
C LYS A 156 -11.38 21.04 7.39
N ASP A 157 -10.14 20.61 7.34
CA ASP A 157 -8.97 21.48 7.37
C ASP A 157 -7.91 20.98 6.37
N PRO A 158 -7.86 21.59 5.17
CA PRO A 158 -6.89 21.22 4.14
C PRO A 158 -5.42 21.33 4.58
N SER A 159 -5.10 22.23 5.52
CA SER A 159 -3.73 22.43 5.99
C SER A 159 -3.22 21.25 6.84
N LYS A 160 -4.12 20.44 7.37
CA LYS A 160 -3.81 19.27 8.22
C LYS A 160 -3.72 17.95 7.46
N ARG A 161 -3.91 17.96 6.14
CA ARG A 161 -3.66 16.76 5.33
C ARG A 161 -2.25 16.26 5.56
N LYS A 162 -2.09 14.95 5.60
CA LYS A 162 -0.81 14.27 5.73
C LYS A 162 -0.59 13.33 4.56
N PHE A 163 0.67 13.09 4.25
CA PHE A 163 1.08 12.18 3.19
C PHE A 163 2.08 11.19 3.75
N MET A 164 2.06 9.97 3.25
CA MET A 164 3.15 9.04 3.46
C MET A 164 4.33 9.46 2.60
N ASP A 165 5.53 9.40 3.14
CA ASP A 165 6.73 9.59 2.34
C ASP A 165 7.00 8.34 1.48
N ILE A 166 7.77 8.55 0.40
CA ILE A 166 8.22 7.41 -0.40
C ILE A 166 9.11 6.50 0.44
N TRP A 167 8.98 5.19 0.22
CA TRP A 167 9.62 4.12 0.97
C TRP A 167 9.06 3.85 2.37
N ASP A 168 8.26 4.72 2.95
CA ASP A 168 7.60 4.40 4.21
C ASP A 168 6.79 3.11 4.10
N VAL A 169 6.87 2.29 5.15
CA VAL A 169 5.98 1.14 5.32
C VAL A 169 4.84 1.58 6.23
N ALA A 170 3.64 1.67 5.68
CA ALA A 170 2.46 2.10 6.39
C ALA A 170 1.45 0.95 6.53
N ILE A 171 1.01 0.64 7.76
CA ILE A 171 -0.05 -0.34 8.02
C ILE A 171 -1.27 0.40 8.52
N PHE A 172 -2.32 0.40 7.71
CA PHE A 172 -3.62 0.99 8.02
C PHE A 172 -4.53 -0.06 8.65
N ARG A 173 -5.14 0.27 9.79
CA ARG A 173 -6.29 -0.49 10.29
C ARG A 173 -7.52 -0.09 9.51
N GLY A 174 -8.35 -1.08 9.19
CA GLY A 174 -9.67 -0.86 8.64
C GLY A 174 -10.77 -0.89 9.70
N GLY A 175 -12.02 -0.93 9.23
CA GLY A 175 -13.20 -0.94 10.09
C GLY A 175 -13.54 0.43 10.68
N PRO A 176 -14.49 0.50 11.64
CA PRO A 176 -15.08 1.76 12.11
C PRO A 176 -14.09 2.79 12.65
N ASN A 177 -12.99 2.31 13.25
CA ASN A 177 -11.92 3.15 13.80
C ASN A 177 -10.73 3.32 12.86
N GLY A 178 -10.86 2.86 11.62
CA GLY A 178 -9.82 2.99 10.61
C GLY A 178 -9.54 4.43 10.21
N LEU A 179 -8.40 4.64 9.58
CA LEU A 179 -7.95 5.96 9.16
C LEU A 179 -8.50 6.30 7.77
N LEU A 180 -9.08 7.50 7.64
CA LEU A 180 -9.49 8.02 6.33
C LEU A 180 -8.25 8.34 5.49
N HIS A 181 -8.18 7.71 4.32
CA HIS A 181 -7.07 7.89 3.38
C HIS A 181 -7.54 7.77 1.93
N ARG A 182 -6.71 8.24 1.00
CA ARG A 182 -6.97 8.18 -0.45
C ARG A 182 -5.69 8.24 -1.29
N SER A 183 -5.82 8.00 -2.57
CA SER A 183 -4.81 8.45 -3.54
C SER A 183 -4.95 9.95 -3.75
N PRO A 184 -3.89 10.76 -3.57
CA PRO A 184 -3.98 12.20 -3.82
C PRO A 184 -4.17 12.49 -5.32
N ASP A 185 -4.78 13.65 -5.64
CA ASP A 185 -5.14 14.00 -7.01
C ASP A 185 -3.93 14.02 -7.96
N ALA A 186 -2.77 14.45 -7.48
CA ALA A 186 -1.53 14.42 -8.25
C ALA A 186 -1.04 12.99 -8.54
N ALA A 187 -1.29 12.02 -7.65
CA ALA A 187 -0.96 10.61 -7.89
C ALA A 187 -1.95 9.93 -8.84
N LEU A 188 -3.19 10.42 -8.93
CA LEU A 188 -4.19 9.93 -9.90
C LEU A 188 -3.90 10.39 -11.33
N LYS A 189 -3.27 11.57 -11.47
CA LYS A 189 -2.89 12.16 -12.76
C LYS A 189 -1.49 11.75 -13.22
N GLY A 190 -0.65 11.32 -12.28
CA GLY A 190 0.73 10.93 -12.51
C GLY A 190 0.93 9.42 -12.33
N GLN A 191 2.19 9.03 -12.47
CA GLN A 191 2.60 7.64 -12.22
C GLN A 191 3.23 7.54 -10.84
N SER A 192 3.07 6.39 -10.21
CA SER A 192 3.74 6.04 -8.96
C SER A 192 4.01 4.54 -8.94
N ILE A 193 4.98 4.12 -8.15
CA ILE A 193 5.20 2.69 -7.90
C ILE A 193 4.70 2.40 -6.50
N MET A 194 3.54 1.74 -6.41
CA MET A 194 2.94 1.42 -5.12
C MET A 194 2.73 -0.08 -4.97
N MET A 195 3.26 -0.61 -3.89
CA MET A 195 2.99 -1.95 -3.38
C MET A 195 1.87 -1.89 -2.35
N ARG A 196 0.94 -2.82 -2.46
CA ARG A 196 -0.15 -3.05 -1.52
C ARG A 196 -0.16 -4.51 -1.10
N LEU A 197 -0.29 -4.75 0.19
CA LEU A 197 -0.48 -6.07 0.76
C LEU A 197 -1.79 -6.11 1.54
N ASP A 198 -2.54 -7.20 1.34
CA ASP A 198 -3.78 -7.53 2.03
C ASP A 198 -3.71 -8.95 2.59
N HIS A 199 -4.70 -9.35 3.38
CA HIS A 199 -4.90 -10.74 3.75
C HIS A 199 -5.02 -11.63 2.50
N GLU A 200 -4.52 -12.85 2.55
CA GLU A 200 -4.46 -13.78 1.41
C GLU A 200 -5.79 -13.96 0.67
N ASN A 201 -6.90 -13.96 1.38
CA ASN A 201 -8.24 -14.16 0.81
C ASN A 201 -8.84 -12.90 0.17
N PHE A 202 -8.17 -11.74 0.27
CA PHE A 202 -8.73 -10.48 -0.22
C PHE A 202 -9.04 -10.53 -1.73
N TRP A 203 -8.07 -10.94 -2.53
CA TRP A 203 -8.22 -10.96 -3.99
C TRP A 203 -9.21 -12.03 -4.46
N ASN A 204 -9.28 -13.17 -3.78
CA ASN A 204 -10.29 -14.19 -4.07
C ASN A 204 -11.71 -13.66 -3.87
N THR A 205 -11.92 -12.88 -2.81
CA THR A 205 -13.21 -12.22 -2.53
C THR A 205 -13.54 -11.16 -3.59
N VAL A 206 -12.58 -10.32 -3.97
CA VAL A 206 -12.77 -9.28 -5.01
C VAL A 206 -13.07 -9.90 -6.36
N LEU A 207 -12.29 -10.89 -6.79
CA LEU A 207 -12.49 -11.58 -8.07
C LEU A 207 -13.83 -12.31 -8.13
N LYS A 208 -14.28 -12.92 -7.03
CA LYS A 208 -15.57 -13.56 -6.93
C LYS A 208 -16.72 -12.56 -7.12
N HIS A 209 -16.65 -11.41 -6.43
CA HIS A 209 -17.63 -10.33 -6.60
C HIS A 209 -17.65 -9.74 -8.02
N GLU A 210 -16.50 -9.62 -8.69
CA GLU A 210 -16.46 -9.15 -10.08
C GLU A 210 -17.07 -10.16 -11.06
N LEU A 211 -16.93 -11.45 -10.80
CA LEU A 211 -17.55 -12.50 -11.59
C LEU A 211 -19.07 -12.54 -11.38
N ASP A 212 -19.52 -12.48 -10.13
CA ASP A 212 -20.95 -12.51 -9.78
C ASP A 212 -21.71 -11.29 -10.36
N ASN A 213 -21.04 -10.11 -10.44
CA ASN A 213 -21.62 -8.90 -11.02
C ASN A 213 -21.57 -8.85 -12.57
N LYS A 214 -20.86 -9.75 -13.24
CA LYS A 214 -20.86 -9.88 -14.71
C LYS A 214 -21.88 -10.88 -15.24
N VAL A 215 -22.57 -11.59 -14.37
CA VAL A 215 -23.58 -12.61 -14.71
C VAL A 215 -25.02 -12.05 -14.58
N LEU A 216 -25.17 -10.79 -14.19
CA LEU A 216 -26.42 -10.00 -14.18
C LEU A 216 -26.41 -8.95 -15.29
#